data_8acfe1988988555674d5ac51fb438ace
#
_entry.id   8acfe1988988555674d5ac51fb438ace
#
_cell.length_a   1.000
_cell.length_b   1.000
_cell.length_c   1.000
_cell.angle_alpha   90.00
_cell.angle_beta   90.00
_cell.angle_gamma   90.00
#
_symmetry.space_group_name_H-M   'P 1'
#
loop_
_entity.id
_entity.type
_entity.pdbx_description
1 polymer ?
#
loop_
_entity_poly.entity_id
_entity_poly.type
_entity_poly.pdbx_seq_one_letter_code
_entity_poly.pdbx_strand_id
1 'polypeptide(L)'
;MVTPLRPIRTKLLCFWLPLIALLSWIPQGALAQTTFRAEAPSAVSLSEKIRVQFVLRNGDGTDFTAPEVEGASVLFPPNNAVSRANINGKISVTYTGTYLAERTGTVRIGKASIKVKGKTYYTQPLNIRILSDEKNGGKSQSQVSKATDMFIRATPSKTTAYEQEAILVTYKLYTRNANIDFENVKFPEYDGFIEQPIERSRNVQLSLEQVNGKNYYSAVLHQTLIFPQRSGSLNIPQGEFDLVAAVEQKIDNEDDYFGISSISQVRKKILSPAIPLNIRELPQPAPEGFDGAVGNFSIKVEVPDRNEIKTNEQMTVRLTISGRGNLKLITSPTIQWPDSFEAFDPKSEANLQATTDGVVGTRTIDYYAVPRNVGDFTLPAIRLVYFDPQTSKYETVATSPITLKVAKGENAGLYDQNSHTDVELLSNDIARLKNLKEGDSGSILRFIGSVWYLAFFCLIALLSILFAWGYRRYLVKQKDVVGKRLRGAAKVAQKHLAKAQTLLTGGSDADFYQAILAALQGYIADKLLLDQSQLSRQQIAAKLQAAQYPQATINSLLETLSQAEFARFAPDASSLQRQEILHKAHEAIEAIESAKCTIR
;
A
#
# COMPACT_ATOMS: atom_id res chain seq x y z
N MET A 1 2.43 -10.12 76.92
CA MET A 1 2.45 -11.18 75.87
C MET A 1 1.61 -10.71 74.72
N VAL A 2 2.24 -10.17 73.72
CA VAL A 2 1.58 -9.68 72.47
C VAL A 2 2.26 -10.38 71.30
N THR A 3 1.54 -11.24 70.63
CA THR A 3 1.98 -11.96 69.44
C THR A 3 1.81 -11.07 68.19
N PRO A 4 2.80 -10.95 67.30
CA PRO A 4 2.64 -10.16 66.07
C PRO A 4 1.98 -10.95 64.97
N LEU A 5 0.96 -10.35 64.36
CA LEU A 5 0.28 -10.78 63.16
C LEU A 5 1.20 -10.69 61.94
N ARG A 6 1.31 -11.81 61.21
CA ARG A 6 2.05 -11.90 59.93
C ARG A 6 1.28 -11.19 58.81
N PRO A 7 1.94 -10.48 57.89
CA PRO A 7 1.29 -9.84 56.74
C PRO A 7 1.14 -10.83 55.56
N ILE A 8 -0.08 -11.25 55.25
CA ILE A 8 -0.45 -12.12 54.12
C ILE A 8 -1.05 -11.26 52.97
N ARG A 9 -0.59 -10.08 52.69
CA ARG A 9 -1.21 -9.23 51.67
C ARG A 9 -0.32 -8.78 50.50
N THR A 10 0.94 -9.12 50.46
CA THR A 10 1.87 -8.61 49.40
C THR A 10 2.07 -9.55 48.24
N LYS A 11 1.66 -10.83 48.30
CA LYS A 11 1.84 -11.78 47.19
C LYS A 11 0.70 -11.79 46.16
N LEU A 12 -0.47 -11.24 46.49
CA LEU A 12 -1.58 -11.15 45.53
C LEU A 12 -1.48 -9.95 44.59
N LEU A 13 -0.81 -8.87 44.99
CA LEU A 13 -0.66 -7.68 44.14
C LEU A 13 0.35 -7.87 43.00
N CYS A 14 1.38 -8.71 43.18
CA CYS A 14 2.37 -8.97 42.13
C CYS A 14 1.84 -9.84 40.97
N PHE A 15 0.72 -10.55 41.15
CA PHE A 15 0.14 -11.39 40.09
C PHE A 15 -0.83 -10.61 39.17
N TRP A 16 -1.37 -9.48 39.64
CA TRP A 16 -2.30 -8.64 38.89
C TRP A 16 -1.64 -7.53 38.08
N LEU A 17 -0.43 -7.12 38.44
CA LEU A 17 0.32 -6.07 37.72
C LEU A 17 0.67 -6.46 36.27
N PRO A 18 1.15 -7.68 35.90
CA PRO A 18 1.40 -8.04 34.53
C PRO A 18 0.09 -8.25 33.73
N LEU A 19 -1.02 -8.62 34.38
CA LEU A 19 -2.32 -8.75 33.72
C LEU A 19 -2.92 -7.39 33.34
N ILE A 20 -2.73 -6.37 34.20
CA ILE A 20 -3.15 -4.98 33.92
C ILE A 20 -2.24 -4.36 32.84
N ALA A 21 -0.94 -4.67 32.82
CA ALA A 21 -0.03 -4.25 31.76
C ALA A 21 -0.34 -4.92 30.41
N LEU A 22 -0.82 -6.17 30.39
CA LEU A 22 -1.28 -6.84 29.17
C LEU A 22 -2.62 -6.27 28.65
N LEU A 23 -3.50 -5.81 29.53
CA LEU A 23 -4.76 -5.14 29.13
C LEU A 23 -4.53 -3.71 28.59
N SER A 24 -3.44 -3.04 28.94
CA SER A 24 -3.09 -1.73 28.39
C SER A 24 -2.47 -1.79 26.98
N TRP A 25 -2.12 -2.99 26.52
CA TRP A 25 -1.65 -3.26 25.14
C TRP A 25 -2.75 -3.74 24.19
N ILE A 26 -4.01 -3.68 24.59
CA ILE A 26 -5.11 -3.77 23.61
C ILE A 26 -4.97 -2.48 22.78
N PRO A 27 -4.67 -2.57 21.47
CA PRO A 27 -4.67 -1.38 20.63
C PRO A 27 -6.06 -0.79 20.79
N GLN A 28 -6.14 0.40 21.41
CA GLN A 28 -7.36 1.19 21.42
C GLN A 28 -7.71 1.30 19.96
N GLY A 29 -8.76 0.57 19.53
CA GLY A 29 -9.20 0.51 18.16
C GLY A 29 -9.18 1.93 17.64
N ALA A 30 -8.33 2.23 16.66
CA ALA A 30 -8.20 3.54 16.07
C ALA A 30 -9.62 3.93 15.64
N LEU A 31 -10.30 4.73 16.44
CA LEU A 31 -11.59 5.30 16.11
C LEU A 31 -11.33 6.01 14.80
N ALA A 32 -11.90 5.47 13.71
CA ALA A 32 -11.62 5.93 12.37
C ALA A 32 -11.90 7.43 12.33
N GLN A 33 -10.84 8.22 12.33
CA GLN A 33 -10.90 9.67 12.44
C GLN A 33 -11.73 10.24 11.27
N THR A 34 -12.68 11.12 11.58
CA THR A 34 -13.42 11.83 10.55
C THR A 34 -12.47 12.69 9.74
N THR A 35 -12.45 12.50 8.41
CA THR A 35 -11.60 13.27 7.50
C THR A 35 -12.44 13.92 6.42
N PHE A 36 -12.10 15.17 6.07
CA PHE A 36 -12.74 15.92 5.00
C PHE A 36 -11.67 16.42 4.03
N ARG A 37 -11.73 15.98 2.77
CA ARG A 37 -10.73 16.27 1.75
C ARG A 37 -11.38 16.69 0.44
N ALA A 38 -10.69 17.55 -0.30
CA ALA A 38 -11.03 17.87 -1.68
C ALA A 38 -10.11 17.07 -2.62
N GLU A 39 -10.70 16.48 -3.65
CA GLU A 39 -10.01 15.67 -4.66
C GLU A 39 -10.36 16.22 -6.05
N ALA A 40 -9.32 16.50 -6.86
CA ALA A 40 -9.48 16.98 -8.23
C ALA A 40 -8.27 16.56 -9.08
N PRO A 41 -8.36 16.57 -10.41
CA PRO A 41 -7.21 16.45 -11.30
C PRO A 41 -6.20 17.57 -11.07
N SER A 42 -4.91 17.28 -11.14
CA SER A 42 -3.85 18.29 -10.99
C SER A 42 -3.74 19.24 -12.19
N ALA A 43 -4.21 18.80 -13.37
CA ALA A 43 -4.30 19.61 -14.59
C ALA A 43 -5.47 19.15 -15.45
N VAL A 44 -6.03 20.07 -16.25
CA VAL A 44 -7.19 19.86 -17.15
C VAL A 44 -6.99 20.73 -18.39
N SER A 45 -7.53 20.31 -19.56
CA SER A 45 -7.56 21.15 -20.77
C SER A 45 -8.58 22.29 -20.61
N LEU A 46 -8.37 23.40 -21.30
CA LEU A 46 -9.22 24.59 -21.19
C LEU A 46 -10.69 24.32 -21.55
N SER A 47 -10.93 23.48 -22.56
CA SER A 47 -12.29 23.08 -22.99
C SER A 47 -12.92 21.98 -22.14
N GLU A 48 -12.17 21.39 -21.21
CA GLU A 48 -12.61 20.27 -20.41
C GLU A 48 -13.22 20.74 -19.09
N LYS A 49 -14.30 20.04 -18.63
CA LYS A 49 -14.95 20.33 -17.38
C LYS A 49 -14.11 19.86 -16.19
N ILE A 50 -13.85 20.76 -15.25
CA ILE A 50 -13.14 20.47 -14.01
C ILE A 50 -14.12 19.85 -13.02
N ARG A 51 -13.94 18.58 -12.66
CA ARG A 51 -14.74 17.91 -11.63
C ARG A 51 -13.96 17.89 -10.32
N VAL A 52 -14.54 18.47 -9.27
CA VAL A 52 -13.97 18.50 -7.91
C VAL A 52 -14.87 17.73 -6.97
N GLN A 53 -14.33 16.80 -6.22
CA GLN A 53 -15.03 16.00 -5.24
C GLN A 53 -14.60 16.38 -3.83
N PHE A 54 -15.56 16.69 -2.95
CA PHE A 54 -15.33 16.96 -1.53
C PHE A 54 -15.82 15.75 -0.76
N VAL A 55 -14.88 14.96 -0.26
CA VAL A 55 -15.14 13.63 0.35
C VAL A 55 -15.02 13.72 1.86
N LEU A 56 -16.14 13.54 2.55
CA LEU A 56 -16.20 13.33 3.99
C LEU A 56 -16.19 11.82 4.27
N ARG A 57 -15.24 11.33 5.05
CA ARG A 57 -15.15 9.92 5.47
C ARG A 57 -15.35 9.81 6.98
N ASN A 58 -16.00 8.72 7.40
CA ASN A 58 -16.30 8.39 8.79
C ASN A 58 -17.14 9.46 9.52
N GLY A 59 -18.12 10.03 8.85
CA GLY A 59 -19.02 11.01 9.42
C GLY A 59 -20.20 11.31 8.52
N ASP A 60 -21.31 11.70 9.12
CA ASP A 60 -22.45 12.30 8.45
C ASP A 60 -22.42 13.79 8.74
N GLY A 61 -22.28 14.61 7.70
CA GLY A 61 -22.09 16.05 7.82
C GLY A 61 -23.35 16.83 7.44
N THR A 62 -23.55 17.94 8.12
CA THR A 62 -24.55 18.97 7.79
C THR A 62 -23.85 20.27 7.44
N ASP A 63 -24.58 21.25 6.90
CA ASP A 63 -24.10 22.62 6.63
C ASP A 63 -22.81 22.64 5.77
N PHE A 64 -22.83 21.92 4.65
CA PHE A 64 -21.74 22.01 3.68
C PHE A 64 -21.71 23.40 3.04
N THR A 65 -20.58 24.08 3.14
CA THR A 65 -20.31 25.36 2.49
C THR A 65 -19.33 25.16 1.35
N ALA A 66 -19.75 25.51 0.14
CA ALA A 66 -18.94 25.43 -1.06
C ALA A 66 -17.72 26.38 -0.99
N PRO A 67 -16.59 26.02 -1.59
CA PRO A 67 -15.40 26.88 -1.62
C PRO A 67 -15.56 28.04 -2.59
N GLU A 68 -14.81 29.11 -2.37
CA GLU A 68 -14.57 30.14 -3.37
C GLU A 68 -13.71 29.60 -4.49
N VAL A 69 -14.00 30.02 -5.73
CA VAL A 69 -13.30 29.56 -6.94
C VAL A 69 -12.78 30.76 -7.71
N GLU A 70 -11.47 30.75 -7.97
CA GLU A 70 -10.79 31.80 -8.74
C GLU A 70 -10.35 31.26 -10.10
N GLY A 71 -10.69 31.93 -11.19
CA GLY A 71 -10.26 31.61 -12.57
C GLY A 71 -11.10 30.53 -13.28
N ALA A 72 -12.26 30.17 -12.73
CA ALA A 72 -13.23 29.29 -13.36
C ALA A 72 -14.67 29.67 -12.99
N SER A 73 -15.60 29.44 -13.91
CA SER A 73 -17.04 29.58 -13.70
C SER A 73 -17.65 28.28 -13.16
N VAL A 74 -18.66 28.38 -12.30
CA VAL A 74 -19.37 27.24 -11.72
C VAL A 74 -20.45 26.77 -12.69
N LEU A 75 -20.28 25.54 -13.24
CA LEU A 75 -21.33 24.92 -14.08
C LEU A 75 -22.36 24.18 -13.22
N PHE A 76 -21.92 23.40 -12.25
CA PHE A 76 -22.76 22.69 -11.30
C PHE A 76 -22.17 22.86 -9.90
N PRO A 77 -22.90 23.52 -8.98
CA PRO A 77 -22.42 23.68 -7.60
C PRO A 77 -22.40 22.33 -6.85
N PRO A 78 -21.45 22.12 -5.92
CA PRO A 78 -21.29 20.84 -5.24
C PRO A 78 -22.49 20.44 -4.38
N ASN A 79 -23.31 21.38 -3.94
CA ASN A 79 -24.51 21.13 -3.15
C ASN A 79 -25.59 20.37 -3.91
N ASN A 80 -25.56 20.40 -5.25
CA ASN A 80 -26.59 19.79 -6.10
C ASN A 80 -26.24 18.32 -6.47
N ALA A 81 -25.02 17.87 -6.25
CA ALA A 81 -24.59 16.53 -6.56
C ALA A 81 -23.95 15.87 -5.33
N VAL A 82 -24.80 15.28 -4.48
CA VAL A 82 -24.39 14.63 -3.23
C VAL A 82 -24.61 13.13 -3.32
N SER A 83 -23.54 12.37 -3.11
CA SER A 83 -23.56 10.91 -3.02
C SER A 83 -23.24 10.48 -1.60
N ARG A 84 -24.03 9.54 -1.05
CA ARG A 84 -23.83 8.99 0.29
C ARG A 84 -23.66 7.48 0.20
N ALA A 85 -22.57 6.95 0.74
CA ALA A 85 -22.28 5.54 0.82
C ALA A 85 -22.11 5.11 2.27
N ASN A 86 -22.64 3.95 2.63
CA ASN A 86 -22.43 3.32 3.93
C ASN A 86 -21.83 1.93 3.68
N ILE A 87 -20.56 1.75 4.03
CA ILE A 87 -19.82 0.49 3.88
C ILE A 87 -19.38 0.04 5.27
N ASN A 88 -19.91 -1.10 5.74
CA ASN A 88 -19.60 -1.68 7.05
C ASN A 88 -19.78 -0.69 8.23
N GLY A 89 -20.86 0.11 8.20
CA GLY A 89 -21.15 1.09 9.24
C GLY A 89 -20.35 2.40 9.15
N LYS A 90 -19.46 2.53 8.15
CA LYS A 90 -18.70 3.76 7.89
C LYS A 90 -19.40 4.59 6.83
N ILE A 91 -19.90 5.75 7.23
CA ILE A 91 -20.59 6.69 6.32
C ILE A 91 -19.54 7.53 5.59
N SER A 92 -19.66 7.60 4.26
CA SER A 92 -18.92 8.53 3.41
C SER A 92 -19.88 9.38 2.61
N VAL A 93 -19.68 10.69 2.62
CA VAL A 93 -20.50 11.65 1.87
C VAL A 93 -19.59 12.39 0.89
N THR A 94 -19.96 12.40 -0.40
CA THR A 94 -19.21 13.06 -1.46
C THR A 94 -20.07 14.14 -2.10
N TYR A 95 -19.59 15.36 -2.11
CA TYR A 95 -20.16 16.50 -2.82
C TYR A 95 -19.35 16.74 -4.09
N THR A 96 -20.00 16.80 -5.25
CA THR A 96 -19.31 16.94 -6.55
C THR A 96 -19.64 18.26 -7.20
N GLY A 97 -18.64 19.14 -7.33
CA GLY A 97 -18.74 20.39 -8.11
C GLY A 97 -18.15 20.22 -9.50
N THR A 98 -18.74 20.90 -10.48
CA THR A 98 -18.23 20.96 -11.86
C THR A 98 -18.00 22.41 -12.27
N TYR A 99 -16.81 22.70 -12.76
CA TYR A 99 -16.37 24.05 -13.11
C TYR A 99 -15.83 24.07 -14.53
N LEU A 100 -15.82 25.23 -15.16
CA LEU A 100 -15.20 25.47 -16.47
C LEU A 100 -14.16 26.59 -16.33
N ALA A 101 -12.93 26.32 -16.76
CA ALA A 101 -11.88 27.32 -16.73
C ALA A 101 -12.14 28.44 -17.75
N GLU A 102 -11.85 29.68 -17.39
CA GLU A 102 -12.06 30.84 -18.25
C GLU A 102 -10.84 31.11 -19.15
N ARG A 103 -9.65 30.70 -18.70
CA ARG A 103 -8.37 30.90 -19.40
C ARG A 103 -7.35 29.86 -18.97
N THR A 104 -6.30 29.71 -19.75
CA THR A 104 -5.12 28.92 -19.37
C THR A 104 -4.42 29.55 -18.15
N GLY A 105 -3.79 28.73 -17.34
CA GLY A 105 -3.11 29.16 -16.12
C GLY A 105 -3.45 28.26 -14.92
N THR A 106 -3.74 28.85 -13.79
CA THR A 106 -4.07 28.11 -12.57
C THR A 106 -5.44 28.53 -12.08
N VAL A 107 -6.32 27.56 -11.89
CA VAL A 107 -7.60 27.70 -11.18
C VAL A 107 -7.37 27.33 -9.72
N ARG A 108 -7.79 28.20 -8.82
CA ARG A 108 -7.71 27.99 -7.38
C ARG A 108 -9.08 27.67 -6.80
N ILE A 109 -9.20 26.51 -6.17
CA ILE A 109 -10.37 26.11 -5.38
C ILE A 109 -10.04 26.35 -3.91
N GLY A 110 -10.78 27.21 -3.25
CA GLY A 110 -10.59 27.56 -1.84
C GLY A 110 -10.91 26.40 -0.88
N LYS A 111 -11.07 26.73 0.39
CA LYS A 111 -11.44 25.76 1.42
C LYS A 111 -12.95 25.56 1.44
N ALA A 112 -13.42 24.32 1.29
CA ALA A 112 -14.79 23.96 1.62
C ALA A 112 -14.90 23.64 3.11
N SER A 113 -16.07 23.83 3.71
CA SER A 113 -16.32 23.45 5.10
C SER A 113 -17.56 22.58 5.26
N ILE A 114 -17.59 21.76 6.32
CA ILE A 114 -18.71 20.90 6.68
C ILE A 114 -18.76 20.71 8.19
N LYS A 115 -19.95 20.67 8.78
CA LYS A 115 -20.14 20.40 10.21
C LYS A 115 -20.45 18.93 10.44
N VAL A 116 -19.74 18.29 11.36
CA VAL A 116 -19.97 16.92 11.81
C VAL A 116 -20.05 16.91 13.33
N LYS A 117 -21.19 16.54 13.90
CA LYS A 117 -21.43 16.51 15.35
C LYS A 117 -20.99 17.81 16.06
N GLY A 118 -21.33 18.97 15.49
CA GLY A 118 -21.01 20.29 16.06
C GLY A 118 -19.59 20.81 15.80
N LYS A 119 -18.69 19.99 15.23
CA LYS A 119 -17.33 20.40 14.87
C LYS A 119 -17.22 20.69 13.38
N THR A 120 -16.60 21.81 13.00
CA THR A 120 -16.37 22.18 11.59
C THR A 120 -15.06 21.60 11.08
N TYR A 121 -15.11 20.96 9.92
CA TYR A 121 -13.97 20.43 9.19
C TYR A 121 -13.76 21.22 7.91
N TYR A 122 -12.52 21.45 7.52
CA TYR A 122 -12.13 22.20 6.33
C TYR A 122 -11.31 21.33 5.39
N THR A 123 -11.47 21.54 4.08
CA THR A 123 -10.57 20.95 3.08
C THR A 123 -9.32 21.80 2.93
N GLN A 124 -8.25 21.21 2.39
CA GLN A 124 -7.11 21.98 1.89
C GLN A 124 -7.50 22.64 0.56
N PRO A 125 -6.99 23.85 0.26
CA PRO A 125 -7.19 24.49 -1.03
C PRO A 125 -6.48 23.67 -2.13
N LEU A 126 -7.06 23.69 -3.36
CA LEU A 126 -6.51 23.00 -4.52
C LEU A 126 -6.10 24.02 -5.58
N ASN A 127 -4.96 23.78 -6.24
CA ASN A 127 -4.51 24.50 -7.41
C ASN A 127 -4.54 23.55 -8.61
N ILE A 128 -5.33 23.89 -9.63
CA ILE A 128 -5.53 23.07 -10.83
C ILE A 128 -4.93 23.82 -12.01
N ARG A 129 -3.97 23.20 -12.70
CA ARG A 129 -3.32 23.80 -13.86
C ARG A 129 -4.19 23.63 -15.10
N ILE A 130 -4.50 24.72 -15.81
CA ILE A 130 -5.28 24.71 -17.05
C ILE A 130 -4.33 24.80 -18.24
N LEU A 131 -4.32 23.74 -19.03
CA LEU A 131 -3.52 23.62 -20.24
C LEU A 131 -4.31 24.15 -21.43
N SER A 132 -3.59 24.68 -22.43
CA SER A 132 -4.22 25.05 -23.70
C SER A 132 -4.82 23.82 -24.39
N ASP A 133 -5.91 24.05 -25.12
CA ASP A 133 -6.44 23.01 -25.98
C ASP A 133 -5.44 22.65 -27.08
N GLU A 134 -5.49 21.42 -27.55
CA GLU A 134 -4.66 20.98 -28.66
C GLU A 134 -4.99 21.81 -29.91
N LYS A 135 -3.96 22.33 -30.57
CA LYS A 135 -4.14 22.92 -31.91
C LYS A 135 -4.50 21.79 -32.86
N ASN A 136 -5.82 21.61 -33.12
CA ASN A 136 -6.33 20.67 -34.09
C ASN A 136 -5.86 21.10 -35.50
N GLY A 137 -4.71 20.58 -35.92
CA GLY A 137 -4.37 20.55 -37.34
C GLY A 137 -5.26 19.54 -38.04
N GLY A 138 -6.38 20.00 -38.54
CA GLY A 138 -7.27 19.56 -39.57
C GLY A 138 -7.31 18.11 -40.07
N LYS A 139 -7.11 17.08 -39.28
CA LYS A 139 -7.50 15.70 -39.58
C LYS A 139 -8.11 15.05 -38.37
N SER A 140 -9.37 14.68 -38.45
CA SER A 140 -10.07 13.87 -37.46
C SER A 140 -9.30 12.57 -37.24
N GLN A 141 -8.50 12.51 -36.20
CA GLN A 141 -7.70 11.33 -35.84
C GLN A 141 -8.70 10.26 -35.35
N SER A 142 -8.68 9.06 -35.92
CA SER A 142 -9.58 7.98 -35.47
C SER A 142 -9.39 7.71 -33.98
N GLN A 143 -10.45 7.31 -33.28
CA GLN A 143 -10.38 7.02 -31.83
C GLN A 143 -9.33 5.95 -31.52
N VAL A 144 -9.15 4.96 -32.41
CA VAL A 144 -8.11 3.93 -32.28
C VAL A 144 -6.70 4.55 -32.36
N SER A 145 -6.47 5.47 -33.32
CA SER A 145 -5.19 6.16 -33.44
C SER A 145 -4.87 7.03 -32.22
N LYS A 146 -5.88 7.67 -31.62
CA LYS A 146 -5.73 8.44 -30.40
C LYS A 146 -5.47 7.54 -29.19
N ALA A 147 -6.14 6.41 -29.09
CA ALA A 147 -5.97 5.46 -28.00
C ALA A 147 -4.61 4.74 -28.01
N THR A 148 -4.01 4.58 -29.20
CA THR A 148 -2.69 3.98 -29.36
C THR A 148 -1.55 5.01 -29.34
N ASP A 149 -1.84 6.31 -29.23
CA ASP A 149 -0.84 7.38 -29.07
C ASP A 149 -0.35 7.37 -27.62
N MET A 150 0.59 6.48 -27.33
CA MET A 150 1.20 6.28 -26.03
C MET A 150 2.69 5.94 -26.16
N PHE A 151 3.49 6.38 -25.22
CA PHE A 151 4.93 6.12 -25.15
C PHE A 151 5.44 6.13 -23.72
N ILE A 152 6.61 5.53 -23.51
CA ILE A 152 7.30 5.57 -22.22
C ILE A 152 8.55 6.43 -22.37
N ARG A 153 8.73 7.33 -21.41
CA ARG A 153 9.94 8.12 -21.26
C ARG A 153 10.74 7.58 -20.09
N ALA A 154 11.98 7.20 -20.35
CA ALA A 154 12.96 6.87 -19.33
C ALA A 154 13.91 8.06 -19.18
N THR A 155 13.99 8.65 -17.99
CA THR A 155 14.74 9.88 -17.77
C THR A 155 15.65 9.68 -16.56
N PRO A 156 16.98 9.81 -16.73
CA PRO A 156 17.93 9.88 -15.63
C PRO A 156 17.94 11.29 -15.06
N SER A 157 18.23 11.44 -13.77
CA SER A 157 18.42 12.77 -13.13
C SER A 157 19.64 13.50 -13.66
N LYS A 158 20.63 12.75 -14.14
CA LYS A 158 21.87 13.23 -14.77
C LYS A 158 22.40 12.19 -15.75
N THR A 159 23.02 12.64 -16.83
CA THR A 159 23.66 11.77 -17.84
C THR A 159 25.17 11.61 -17.60
N THR A 160 25.74 12.44 -16.75
CA THR A 160 27.14 12.37 -16.31
C THR A 160 27.16 12.34 -14.78
N ALA A 161 27.87 11.38 -14.21
CA ALA A 161 28.04 11.21 -12.78
C ALA A 161 29.43 10.64 -12.47
N TYR A 162 29.82 10.66 -11.21
CA TYR A 162 30.99 9.93 -10.75
C TYR A 162 30.66 8.48 -10.40
N GLU A 163 31.70 7.63 -10.32
CA GLU A 163 31.54 6.30 -9.74
C GLU A 163 30.89 6.38 -8.37
N GLN A 164 30.01 5.42 -8.05
CA GLN A 164 29.26 5.36 -6.79
C GLN A 164 28.33 6.53 -6.50
N GLU A 165 28.19 7.51 -7.40
CA GLU A 165 27.25 8.61 -7.26
C GLU A 165 25.83 8.16 -7.61
N ALA A 166 24.84 8.53 -6.78
CA ALA A 166 23.44 8.19 -7.01
C ALA A 166 22.87 8.89 -8.25
N ILE A 167 22.27 8.10 -9.15
CA ILE A 167 21.52 8.58 -10.32
C ILE A 167 20.08 8.08 -10.17
N LEU A 168 19.10 8.99 -10.14
CA LEU A 168 17.69 8.62 -10.18
C LEU A 168 17.30 8.32 -11.63
N VAL A 169 16.67 7.15 -11.86
CA VAL A 169 16.06 6.80 -13.14
C VAL A 169 14.54 6.75 -12.95
N THR A 170 13.81 7.50 -13.78
CA THR A 170 12.36 7.59 -13.74
C THR A 170 11.77 7.07 -15.05
N TYR A 171 10.91 6.05 -14.97
CA TYR A 171 10.09 5.57 -16.07
C TYR A 171 8.70 6.16 -15.95
N LYS A 172 8.28 6.90 -16.98
CA LYS A 172 7.01 7.60 -17.01
C LYS A 172 6.25 7.25 -18.28
N LEU A 173 5.01 6.79 -18.09
CA LEU A 173 4.08 6.54 -19.18
C LEU A 173 3.39 7.84 -19.58
N TYR A 174 3.21 8.05 -20.87
CA TYR A 174 2.38 9.08 -21.47
C TYR A 174 1.36 8.42 -22.39
N THR A 175 0.09 8.74 -22.21
CA THR A 175 -1.00 8.15 -22.98
C THR A 175 -2.12 9.15 -23.19
N ARG A 176 -2.83 9.03 -24.31
CA ARG A 176 -4.04 9.83 -24.57
C ARG A 176 -5.33 9.13 -24.11
N ASN A 177 -5.21 7.91 -23.62
CA ASN A 177 -6.32 7.13 -23.06
C ASN A 177 -6.12 6.94 -21.55
N ALA A 178 -7.13 7.32 -20.75
CA ALA A 178 -7.08 7.11 -19.30
C ALA A 178 -7.34 5.65 -18.87
N ASN A 179 -7.99 4.86 -19.74
CA ASN A 179 -8.34 3.46 -19.48
C ASN A 179 -7.27 2.54 -20.08
N ILE A 180 -6.17 2.37 -19.36
CA ILE A 180 -5.06 1.50 -19.74
C ILE A 180 -4.81 0.48 -18.65
N ASP A 181 -4.51 -0.73 -19.08
CA ASP A 181 -4.05 -1.81 -18.23
C ASP A 181 -2.68 -2.32 -18.71
N PHE A 182 -1.91 -2.91 -17.79
CA PHE A 182 -0.61 -3.50 -18.08
C PHE A 182 -0.75 -5.03 -18.13
N GLU A 183 -0.44 -5.62 -19.28
CA GLU A 183 -0.41 -7.07 -19.45
C GLU A 183 0.96 -7.63 -19.01
N ASN A 184 2.04 -6.94 -19.37
CA ASN A 184 3.40 -7.32 -19.00
C ASN A 184 4.27 -6.07 -18.84
N VAL A 185 5.15 -6.06 -17.82
CA VAL A 185 6.10 -4.96 -17.57
C VAL A 185 7.45 -5.57 -17.27
N LYS A 186 8.42 -5.32 -18.16
CA LYS A 186 9.80 -5.75 -17.98
C LYS A 186 10.72 -4.54 -17.99
N PHE A 187 11.16 -4.11 -16.79
CA PHE A 187 12.20 -3.10 -16.67
C PHE A 187 13.55 -3.67 -17.10
N PRO A 188 14.49 -2.84 -17.61
CA PRO A 188 15.81 -3.31 -18.00
C PRO A 188 16.61 -3.78 -16.77
N GLU A 189 17.56 -4.66 -17.01
CA GLU A 189 18.60 -5.00 -16.04
C GLU A 189 19.65 -3.89 -16.01
N TYR A 190 20.10 -3.52 -14.81
CA TYR A 190 21.08 -2.45 -14.61
C TYR A 190 22.51 -3.02 -14.49
N ASP A 191 23.02 -3.58 -15.59
CA ASP A 191 24.35 -4.15 -15.60
C ASP A 191 25.43 -3.08 -15.37
N GLY A 192 26.34 -3.33 -14.42
CA GLY A 192 27.36 -2.39 -13.97
C GLY A 192 26.88 -1.35 -12.96
N PHE A 193 25.65 -1.49 -12.44
CA PHE A 193 25.10 -0.63 -11.39
C PHE A 193 24.57 -1.44 -10.22
N ILE A 194 24.62 -0.86 -9.03
CA ILE A 194 23.82 -1.34 -7.89
C ILE A 194 22.51 -0.58 -7.88
N GLU A 195 21.41 -1.31 -7.88
CA GLU A 195 20.06 -0.75 -7.88
C GLU A 195 19.49 -0.65 -6.47
N GLN A 196 18.79 0.47 -6.21
CA GLN A 196 17.96 0.64 -5.02
C GLN A 196 16.61 1.25 -5.42
N PRO A 197 15.54 0.45 -5.48
CA PRO A 197 14.23 0.92 -5.88
C PRO A 197 13.64 1.87 -4.82
N ILE A 198 12.87 2.86 -5.29
CA ILE A 198 12.11 3.75 -4.43
C ILE A 198 10.72 3.13 -4.23
N GLU A 199 10.37 2.87 -2.98
CA GLU A 199 9.03 2.37 -2.63
C GLU A 199 7.97 3.42 -2.95
N ARG A 200 6.93 3.00 -3.66
CA ARG A 200 5.81 3.86 -4.02
C ARG A 200 4.49 3.26 -3.60
N SER A 201 3.52 4.15 -3.35
CA SER A 201 2.13 3.73 -3.19
C SER A 201 1.64 2.99 -4.43
N ARG A 202 0.87 1.92 -4.24
CA ARG A 202 0.26 1.14 -5.34
C ARG A 202 -0.76 1.93 -6.16
N ASN A 203 -1.22 3.06 -5.67
CA ASN A 203 -2.16 3.93 -6.39
C ASN A 203 -1.39 4.83 -7.35
N VAL A 204 -1.44 4.49 -8.62
CA VAL A 204 -0.89 5.33 -9.69
C VAL A 204 -1.86 6.48 -9.93
N GLN A 205 -1.41 7.71 -9.67
CA GLN A 205 -2.19 8.92 -9.99
C GLN A 205 -1.84 9.38 -11.39
N LEU A 206 -2.87 9.49 -12.24
CA LEU A 206 -2.73 10.10 -13.56
C LEU A 206 -2.70 11.63 -13.41
N SER A 207 -1.74 12.27 -14.06
CA SER A 207 -1.67 13.72 -14.20
C SER A 207 -1.72 14.09 -15.68
N LEU A 208 -2.37 15.21 -16.03
CA LEU A 208 -2.42 15.69 -17.40
C LEU A 208 -1.20 16.58 -17.67
N GLU A 209 -0.47 16.27 -18.73
CA GLU A 209 0.70 17.03 -19.17
C GLU A 209 0.65 17.28 -20.67
N GLN A 210 1.16 18.46 -21.08
CA GLN A 210 1.29 18.77 -22.50
C GLN A 210 2.69 18.44 -23.00
N VAL A 211 2.77 17.60 -24.05
CA VAL A 211 4.02 17.22 -24.71
C VAL A 211 3.86 17.50 -26.20
N ASN A 212 4.75 18.33 -26.78
CA ASN A 212 4.70 18.71 -28.21
C ASN A 212 3.32 19.23 -28.67
N GLY A 213 2.65 20.02 -27.82
CA GLY A 213 1.34 20.60 -28.12
C GLY A 213 0.15 19.63 -28.01
N LYS A 214 0.36 18.38 -27.61
CA LYS A 214 -0.67 17.39 -27.34
C LYS A 214 -0.79 17.10 -25.85
N ASN A 215 -2.02 16.91 -25.37
CA ASN A 215 -2.29 16.59 -23.98
C ASN A 215 -2.26 15.07 -23.74
N TYR A 216 -1.45 14.65 -22.78
CA TYR A 216 -1.30 13.25 -22.37
C TYR A 216 -1.61 13.08 -20.90
N TYR A 217 -2.32 12.04 -20.55
CA TYR A 217 -2.29 11.50 -19.20
C TYR A 217 -0.92 10.89 -18.94
N SER A 218 -0.29 11.26 -17.85
CA SER A 218 1.04 10.77 -17.49
C SER A 218 1.00 10.08 -16.13
N ALA A 219 1.78 9.02 -16.03
CA ALA A 219 1.96 8.28 -14.78
C ALA A 219 3.41 7.86 -14.62
N VAL A 220 3.96 8.05 -13.44
CA VAL A 220 5.26 7.48 -13.12
C VAL A 220 5.07 6.00 -12.81
N LEU A 221 5.71 5.13 -13.57
CA LEU A 221 5.62 3.68 -13.42
C LEU A 221 6.63 3.15 -12.40
N HIS A 222 7.87 3.60 -12.51
CA HIS A 222 8.97 3.13 -11.69
C HIS A 222 9.99 4.23 -11.45
N GLN A 223 10.55 4.25 -10.26
CA GLN A 223 11.69 5.08 -9.90
C GLN A 223 12.69 4.24 -9.14
N THR A 224 13.94 4.33 -9.55
CA THR A 224 15.03 3.63 -8.89
C THR A 224 16.28 4.50 -8.84
N LEU A 225 17.04 4.38 -7.76
CA LEU A 225 18.39 4.92 -7.67
C LEU A 225 19.36 3.86 -8.14
N ILE A 226 20.29 4.26 -8.99
CA ILE A 226 21.37 3.40 -9.46
C ILE A 226 22.71 4.02 -9.09
N PHE A 227 23.67 3.16 -8.71
CA PHE A 227 25.03 3.54 -8.32
C PHE A 227 26.01 2.85 -9.26
N PRO A 228 26.68 3.61 -10.18
CA PRO A 228 27.64 3.00 -11.12
C PRO A 228 28.82 2.39 -10.37
N GLN A 229 29.23 1.20 -10.78
CA GLN A 229 30.32 0.45 -10.15
C GLN A 229 31.66 0.62 -10.87
N ARG A 230 31.66 1.22 -12.03
CA ARG A 230 32.85 1.48 -12.85
C ARG A 230 32.69 2.76 -13.66
N SER A 231 33.80 3.39 -14.01
CA SER A 231 33.87 4.53 -14.92
C SER A 231 33.70 4.12 -16.39
N GLY A 232 33.52 5.11 -17.23
CA GLY A 232 33.37 4.97 -18.68
C GLY A 232 31.95 5.17 -19.17
N SER A 233 31.70 4.75 -20.40
CA SER A 233 30.37 4.81 -21.00
C SER A 233 29.58 3.57 -20.60
N LEU A 234 28.52 3.77 -19.82
CA LEU A 234 27.56 2.72 -19.44
C LEU A 234 26.22 3.01 -20.12
N ASN A 235 25.48 1.96 -20.47
CA ASN A 235 24.21 2.10 -21.12
C ASN A 235 23.14 1.27 -20.40
N ILE A 236 22.02 1.92 -20.02
CA ILE A 236 20.84 1.21 -19.54
C ILE A 236 20.04 0.77 -20.77
N PRO A 237 19.80 -0.53 -20.97
CA PRO A 237 19.06 -1.02 -22.13
C PRO A 237 17.58 -0.63 -22.10
N GLN A 238 16.87 -0.96 -23.17
CA GLN A 238 15.45 -0.70 -23.28
C GLN A 238 14.63 -1.63 -22.39
N GLY A 239 13.62 -1.10 -21.71
CA GLY A 239 12.57 -1.88 -21.06
C GLY A 239 11.42 -2.17 -22.01
N GLU A 240 10.70 -3.26 -21.78
CA GLU A 240 9.57 -3.72 -22.58
C GLU A 240 8.26 -3.61 -21.79
N PHE A 241 7.22 -3.06 -22.43
CA PHE A 241 5.93 -2.81 -21.79
C PHE A 241 4.81 -3.19 -22.73
N ASP A 242 4.00 -4.18 -22.34
CA ASP A 242 2.83 -4.60 -23.08
C ASP A 242 1.60 -3.98 -22.43
N LEU A 243 0.93 -3.09 -23.16
CA LEU A 243 -0.19 -2.28 -22.68
C LEU A 243 -1.47 -2.65 -23.42
N VAL A 244 -2.59 -2.65 -22.71
CA VAL A 244 -3.92 -2.85 -23.25
C VAL A 244 -4.72 -1.59 -23.00
N ALA A 245 -5.17 -0.95 -24.09
CA ALA A 245 -6.03 0.23 -24.04
C ALA A 245 -7.47 -0.17 -24.37
N ALA A 246 -8.42 0.20 -23.51
CA ALA A 246 -9.84 0.08 -23.80
C ALA A 246 -10.28 1.28 -24.66
N VAL A 247 -10.85 0.99 -25.82
CA VAL A 247 -11.31 2.00 -26.80
C VAL A 247 -12.82 1.86 -26.99
N GLU A 248 -13.54 2.93 -26.75
CA GLU A 248 -14.96 2.99 -27.11
C GLU A 248 -15.06 3.22 -28.62
N GLN A 249 -15.60 2.26 -29.34
CA GLN A 249 -15.98 2.42 -30.73
C GLN A 249 -17.47 2.66 -30.80
N LYS A 250 -17.89 3.80 -31.37
CA LYS A 250 -19.27 4.00 -31.77
C LYS A 250 -19.54 3.07 -32.93
N ILE A 251 -20.56 2.25 -32.82
CA ILE A 251 -21.07 1.44 -33.92
C ILE A 251 -21.96 2.39 -34.73
N ASP A 252 -21.46 2.90 -35.86
CA ASP A 252 -22.25 3.72 -36.78
C ASP A 252 -23.22 2.79 -37.55
N ASN A 253 -24.31 2.35 -36.91
CA ASN A 253 -25.46 1.76 -37.58
C ASN A 253 -26.51 2.84 -37.72
N GLU A 254 -27.00 3.06 -38.92
CA GLU A 254 -28.03 4.06 -39.26
C GLU A 254 -29.34 3.90 -38.43
N ASP A 255 -29.54 2.75 -37.78
CA ASP A 255 -30.69 2.44 -36.92
C ASP A 255 -30.42 2.54 -35.40
N ASP A 256 -29.25 3.05 -34.97
CA ASP A 256 -28.90 3.08 -33.54
C ASP A 256 -29.41 4.34 -32.85
N TYR A 257 -30.69 4.32 -32.50
CA TYR A 257 -31.36 5.35 -31.68
C TYR A 257 -30.86 5.43 -30.24
N PHE A 258 -30.04 4.46 -29.78
CA PHE A 258 -29.57 4.33 -28.41
C PHE A 258 -28.06 4.54 -28.20
N GLY A 259 -27.29 4.83 -29.25
CA GLY A 259 -25.87 5.17 -29.14
C GLY A 259 -25.04 4.06 -28.47
N ILE A 260 -25.22 2.79 -28.86
CA ILE A 260 -24.50 1.67 -28.30
C ILE A 260 -23.02 1.77 -28.71
N SER A 261 -22.15 2.04 -27.76
CA SER A 261 -20.70 1.95 -27.94
C SER A 261 -20.21 0.56 -27.57
N SER A 262 -19.39 -0.04 -28.43
CA SER A 262 -18.66 -1.26 -28.10
C SER A 262 -17.28 -0.88 -27.55
N ILE A 263 -16.85 -1.58 -26.47
CA ILE A 263 -15.50 -1.42 -25.93
C ILE A 263 -14.61 -2.48 -26.61
N SER A 264 -13.68 -2.04 -27.45
CA SER A 264 -12.63 -2.89 -28.00
C SER A 264 -11.32 -2.72 -27.24
N GLN A 265 -10.56 -3.79 -27.12
CA GLN A 265 -9.24 -3.77 -26.48
C GLN A 265 -8.16 -3.73 -27.57
N VAL A 266 -7.26 -2.76 -27.48
CA VAL A 266 -6.12 -2.64 -28.39
C VAL A 266 -4.84 -2.88 -27.60
N ARG A 267 -4.07 -3.89 -28.00
CA ARG A 267 -2.77 -4.21 -27.41
C ARG A 267 -1.67 -3.45 -28.11
N LYS A 268 -0.72 -2.93 -27.35
CA LYS A 268 0.46 -2.26 -27.88
C LYS A 268 1.70 -2.58 -27.06
N LYS A 269 2.74 -3.10 -27.74
CA LYS A 269 4.08 -3.25 -27.17
C LYS A 269 4.85 -1.94 -27.32
N ILE A 270 5.41 -1.43 -26.23
CA ILE A 270 6.20 -0.20 -26.18
C ILE A 270 7.56 -0.54 -25.60
N LEU A 271 8.61 0.00 -26.24
CA LEU A 271 9.97 -0.05 -25.72
C LEU A 271 10.31 1.31 -25.09
N SER A 272 10.93 1.32 -23.92
CA SER A 272 11.53 2.54 -23.40
C SER A 272 12.81 2.88 -24.19
N PRO A 273 13.20 4.16 -24.28
CA PRO A 273 14.52 4.51 -24.82
C PRO A 273 15.63 3.91 -23.95
N ALA A 274 16.74 3.52 -24.58
CA ALA A 274 17.98 3.24 -23.89
C ALA A 274 18.58 4.54 -23.33
N ILE A 275 19.28 4.46 -22.20
CA ILE A 275 19.85 5.63 -21.54
C ILE A 275 21.38 5.51 -21.51
N PRO A 276 22.09 6.26 -22.36
CA PRO A 276 23.54 6.35 -22.30
C PRO A 276 23.96 7.22 -21.12
N LEU A 277 24.91 6.73 -20.32
CA LEU A 277 25.47 7.42 -19.17
C LEU A 277 26.99 7.50 -19.31
N ASN A 278 27.57 8.65 -18.98
CA ASN A 278 29.01 8.85 -18.94
C ASN A 278 29.47 8.96 -17.49
N ILE A 279 30.13 7.91 -17.02
CA ILE A 279 30.57 7.82 -15.63
C ILE A 279 32.04 8.25 -15.53
N ARG A 280 32.29 9.27 -14.74
CA ARG A 280 33.63 9.80 -14.49
C ARG A 280 34.31 8.97 -13.39
N GLU A 281 35.59 8.75 -13.57
CA GLU A 281 36.46 8.25 -12.53
C GLU A 281 36.59 9.25 -11.38
N LEU A 282 36.71 8.75 -10.15
CA LEU A 282 36.99 9.61 -9.00
C LEU A 282 38.39 10.26 -9.15
N PRO A 283 38.54 11.54 -8.74
CA PRO A 283 39.83 12.24 -8.86
C PRO A 283 40.97 11.50 -8.17
N GLN A 284 42.08 11.37 -8.86
CA GLN A 284 43.31 10.75 -8.35
C GLN A 284 44.40 11.79 -8.04
N PRO A 285 45.25 11.60 -7.02
CA PRO A 285 45.27 10.48 -6.09
C PRO A 285 44.17 10.60 -5.04
N ALA A 286 43.54 9.46 -4.69
CA ALA A 286 42.61 9.41 -3.57
C ALA A 286 43.37 9.63 -2.24
N PRO A 287 42.80 10.38 -1.27
CA PRO A 287 43.39 10.53 0.05
C PRO A 287 43.47 9.21 0.81
N GLU A 288 44.46 9.11 1.71
CA GLU A 288 44.58 7.98 2.62
C GLU A 288 43.32 7.82 3.47
N GLY A 289 42.82 6.56 3.58
CA GLY A 289 41.59 6.21 4.31
C GLY A 289 40.29 6.41 3.52
N PHE A 290 40.38 6.69 2.20
CA PHE A 290 39.21 6.68 1.33
C PHE A 290 38.85 5.25 0.91
N ASP A 291 37.66 4.79 1.31
CA ASP A 291 37.13 3.45 1.04
C ASP A 291 35.83 3.48 0.21
N GLY A 292 35.75 4.38 -0.76
CA GLY A 292 34.63 4.40 -1.73
C GLY A 292 33.36 5.07 -1.22
N ALA A 293 33.39 5.85 -0.14
CA ALA A 293 32.25 6.65 0.32
C ALA A 293 32.01 7.84 -0.61
N VAL A 294 30.83 7.87 -1.29
CA VAL A 294 30.45 8.96 -2.21
C VAL A 294 29.12 9.56 -1.79
N GLY A 295 29.11 10.84 -1.48
CA GLY A 295 27.94 11.56 -0.98
C GLY A 295 28.30 12.68 -0.04
N ASN A 296 27.41 12.99 0.91
CA ASN A 296 27.64 13.95 1.97
C ASN A 296 27.30 13.31 3.31
N PHE A 297 28.29 13.20 4.21
CA PHE A 297 28.17 12.41 5.43
C PHE A 297 28.63 13.16 6.66
N SER A 298 28.06 12.80 7.79
CA SER A 298 28.50 13.18 9.13
C SER A 298 28.65 11.92 9.98
N ILE A 299 29.53 11.96 10.98
CA ILE A 299 29.77 10.86 11.89
C ILE A 299 29.60 11.29 13.32
N LYS A 300 29.07 10.38 14.15
CA LYS A 300 28.94 10.55 15.59
C LYS A 300 29.39 9.25 16.27
N VAL A 301 30.14 9.37 17.36
CA VAL A 301 30.56 8.23 18.16
C VAL A 301 29.97 8.32 19.54
N GLU A 302 29.51 7.19 20.07
CA GLU A 302 28.98 7.03 21.41
C GLU A 302 29.56 5.77 22.06
N VAL A 303 29.81 5.85 23.36
CA VAL A 303 30.15 4.69 24.20
C VAL A 303 29.03 4.55 25.24
N PRO A 304 28.07 3.63 25.03
CA PRO A 304 26.89 3.52 25.89
C PRO A 304 27.23 3.32 27.38
N ASP A 305 28.22 2.48 27.67
CA ASP A 305 28.57 2.10 29.05
C ASP A 305 29.84 2.80 29.54
N ARG A 306 30.08 4.05 29.13
CA ARG A 306 31.35 4.78 29.36
C ARG A 306 31.76 4.85 30.83
N ASN A 307 30.82 4.87 31.77
CA ASN A 307 31.06 5.02 33.20
C ASN A 307 31.23 3.68 33.94
N GLU A 308 31.02 2.55 33.29
CA GLU A 308 31.00 1.19 33.87
C GLU A 308 31.95 0.21 33.18
N ILE A 309 32.93 0.73 32.44
CA ILE A 309 33.90 -0.13 31.72
C ILE A 309 34.80 -0.81 32.72
N LYS A 310 34.85 -2.14 32.70
CA LYS A 310 35.67 -2.96 33.59
C LYS A 310 36.59 -3.90 32.79
N THR A 311 37.70 -4.27 33.40
CA THR A 311 38.60 -5.24 32.79
C THR A 311 37.92 -6.59 32.62
N ASN A 312 38.23 -7.27 31.47
CA ASN A 312 37.66 -8.55 31.04
C ASN A 312 36.16 -8.58 30.82
N GLU A 313 35.52 -7.42 30.73
CA GLU A 313 34.13 -7.26 30.29
C GLU A 313 34.08 -6.63 28.90
N GLN A 314 33.12 -7.05 28.06
CA GLN A 314 32.94 -6.51 26.72
C GLN A 314 32.38 -5.10 26.78
N MET A 315 33.01 -4.18 26.08
CA MET A 315 32.52 -2.82 25.86
C MET A 315 32.12 -2.63 24.40
N THR A 316 31.25 -1.64 24.14
CA THR A 316 30.77 -1.28 22.81
C THR A 316 31.11 0.16 22.49
N VAL A 317 31.68 0.40 21.31
CA VAL A 317 31.83 1.73 20.72
C VAL A 317 30.91 1.82 19.51
N ARG A 318 29.90 2.69 19.58
CA ARG A 318 28.90 2.88 18.54
C ARG A 318 29.27 4.04 17.65
N LEU A 319 29.55 3.78 16.38
CA LEU A 319 29.73 4.80 15.36
C LEU A 319 28.46 4.91 14.53
N THR A 320 27.88 6.10 14.43
CA THR A 320 26.73 6.40 13.58
C THR A 320 27.18 7.28 12.43
N ILE A 321 27.04 6.79 11.20
CA ILE A 321 27.25 7.54 9.95
C ILE A 321 25.88 7.98 9.46
N SER A 322 25.67 9.27 9.30
CA SER A 322 24.41 9.85 8.83
C SER A 322 24.65 10.69 7.59
N GLY A 323 23.70 10.68 6.65
CA GLY A 323 23.86 11.53 5.46
C GLY A 323 23.09 11.06 4.25
N ARG A 324 23.58 11.50 3.09
CA ARG A 324 23.03 11.19 1.77
C ARG A 324 24.14 10.69 0.84
N GLY A 325 23.92 9.54 0.22
CA GLY A 325 24.89 8.96 -0.71
C GLY A 325 24.82 7.43 -0.74
N ASN A 326 25.96 6.80 -0.98
CA ASN A 326 26.08 5.34 -1.06
C ASN A 326 26.26 4.65 0.31
N LEU A 327 25.53 5.10 1.35
CA LEU A 327 25.63 4.65 2.75
C LEU A 327 25.67 3.12 2.92
N LYS A 328 24.97 2.39 2.05
CA LYS A 328 24.97 0.92 2.07
C LYS A 328 26.31 0.31 1.69
N LEU A 329 27.09 1.01 0.87
CA LEU A 329 28.34 0.53 0.26
C LEU A 329 29.60 1.02 1.02
N ILE A 330 29.44 1.93 1.99
CA ILE A 330 30.57 2.43 2.79
C ILE A 330 31.20 1.28 3.58
N THR A 331 32.51 1.10 3.48
CA THR A 331 33.25 0.19 4.35
C THR A 331 33.27 0.70 5.79
N SER A 332 33.24 -0.18 6.78
CA SER A 332 33.30 0.23 8.19
C SER A 332 34.66 0.83 8.51
N PRO A 333 34.76 2.10 8.96
CA PRO A 333 36.02 2.72 9.33
C PRO A 333 36.76 1.89 10.39
N THR A 334 38.07 1.77 10.25
CA THR A 334 38.88 1.03 11.22
C THR A 334 39.12 1.87 12.48
N ILE A 335 38.92 1.28 13.66
CA ILE A 335 39.28 1.88 14.95
C ILE A 335 40.68 1.43 15.33
N GLN A 336 41.55 2.38 15.69
CA GLN A 336 42.85 2.10 16.27
C GLN A 336 42.67 1.88 17.78
N TRP A 337 42.61 0.62 18.20
CA TRP A 337 42.49 0.29 19.60
C TRP A 337 43.84 0.41 20.30
N PRO A 338 43.88 0.80 21.60
CA PRO A 338 45.09 0.66 22.41
C PRO A 338 45.50 -0.80 22.55
N ASP A 339 46.82 -1.09 22.69
CA ASP A 339 47.38 -2.44 22.73
C ASP A 339 46.78 -3.37 23.80
N SER A 340 46.20 -2.78 24.85
CA SER A 340 45.54 -3.52 25.95
C SER A 340 44.08 -3.88 25.69
N PHE A 341 43.59 -3.63 24.49
CA PHE A 341 42.21 -3.93 24.09
C PHE A 341 42.20 -5.10 23.07
N GLU A 342 41.45 -6.11 23.36
CA GLU A 342 41.17 -7.20 22.41
C GLU A 342 39.91 -6.83 21.63
N ALA A 343 40.08 -6.55 20.33
CA ALA A 343 39.01 -6.14 19.45
C ALA A 343 38.34 -7.29 18.72
N PHE A 344 37.06 -7.20 18.46
CA PHE A 344 36.24 -8.18 17.74
C PHE A 344 35.64 -7.56 16.48
N ASP A 345 35.11 -8.41 15.61
CA ASP A 345 34.45 -7.96 14.38
C ASP A 345 33.24 -7.08 14.68
N PRO A 346 33.12 -5.92 13.99
CA PRO A 346 32.03 -4.99 14.22
C PRO A 346 30.71 -5.49 13.61
N LYS A 347 29.60 -5.18 14.26
CA LYS A 347 28.26 -5.39 13.73
C LYS A 347 27.74 -4.10 13.10
N SER A 348 27.19 -4.17 11.89
CA SER A 348 26.63 -3.01 11.19
C SER A 348 25.16 -3.18 10.91
N GLU A 349 24.38 -2.13 11.21
CA GLU A 349 22.96 -2.01 10.89
C GLU A 349 22.71 -0.72 10.11
N ALA A 350 21.82 -0.76 9.10
CA ALA A 350 21.53 0.40 8.28
C ALA A 350 20.02 0.65 8.24
N ASN A 351 19.62 1.89 8.56
CA ASN A 351 18.26 2.38 8.39
C ASN A 351 18.29 3.43 7.26
N LEU A 352 17.97 2.99 6.04
CA LEU A 352 18.12 3.76 4.81
C LEU A 352 16.78 3.91 4.12
N GLN A 353 16.54 5.09 3.58
CA GLN A 353 15.38 5.40 2.77
C GLN A 353 15.83 5.91 1.40
N ALA A 354 15.39 5.24 0.34
CA ALA A 354 15.56 5.72 -1.02
C ALA A 354 14.53 6.84 -1.30
N THR A 355 15.02 8.00 -1.70
CA THR A 355 14.20 9.16 -2.06
C THR A 355 14.57 9.63 -3.47
N THR A 356 13.77 10.53 -4.06
CA THR A 356 14.09 11.12 -5.38
C THR A 356 15.41 11.90 -5.40
N ASP A 357 15.89 12.33 -4.25
CA ASP A 357 17.13 13.12 -4.10
C ASP A 357 18.34 12.27 -3.74
N GLY A 358 18.19 10.96 -3.58
CA GLY A 358 19.23 10.02 -3.20
C GLY A 358 18.86 9.14 -2.02
N VAL A 359 19.75 8.26 -1.60
CA VAL A 359 19.59 7.45 -0.39
C VAL A 359 19.99 8.30 0.81
N VAL A 360 19.05 8.45 1.74
CA VAL A 360 19.25 9.16 3.01
C VAL A 360 19.05 8.20 4.17
N GLY A 361 19.75 8.42 5.26
CA GLY A 361 19.55 7.62 6.47
C GLY A 361 20.76 7.57 7.38
N THR A 362 20.80 6.52 8.17
CA THR A 362 21.85 6.27 9.14
C THR A 362 22.37 4.85 9.01
N ARG A 363 23.67 4.68 9.14
CA ARG A 363 24.34 3.41 9.31
C ARG A 363 25.01 3.40 10.67
N THR A 364 24.63 2.47 11.51
CA THR A 364 25.19 2.28 12.84
C THR A 364 26.15 1.10 12.82
N ILE A 365 27.34 1.29 13.36
CA ILE A 365 28.38 0.27 13.43
C ILE A 365 28.78 0.15 14.90
N ASP A 366 28.53 -1.03 15.48
CA ASP A 366 28.90 -1.35 16.85
C ASP A 366 30.22 -2.12 16.84
N TYR A 367 31.26 -1.50 17.35
CA TYR A 367 32.58 -2.10 17.53
C TYR A 367 32.68 -2.66 18.94
N TYR A 368 33.15 -3.87 19.06
CA TYR A 368 33.28 -4.58 20.32
C TYR A 368 34.74 -4.74 20.70
N ALA A 369 35.05 -4.47 21.97
CA ALA A 369 36.38 -4.70 22.50
C ALA A 369 36.33 -5.10 23.98
N VAL A 370 37.36 -5.81 24.45
CA VAL A 370 37.56 -6.23 25.85
C VAL A 370 38.86 -5.62 26.36
N PRO A 371 38.79 -4.63 27.29
CA PRO A 371 40.00 -4.08 27.91
C PRO A 371 40.64 -5.13 28.87
N ARG A 372 41.94 -5.31 28.76
CA ARG A 372 42.69 -6.25 29.62
C ARG A 372 43.32 -5.59 30.83
N ASN A 373 43.63 -4.31 30.75
CA ASN A 373 44.32 -3.55 31.80
C ASN A 373 43.43 -2.42 32.38
N VAL A 374 43.61 -2.14 33.68
CA VAL A 374 42.99 -1.00 34.38
C VAL A 374 43.73 0.29 34.01
N GLY A 375 43.03 1.39 33.82
CA GLY A 375 43.64 2.69 33.55
C GLY A 375 42.78 3.62 32.71
N ASP A 376 43.33 4.79 32.42
CA ASP A 376 42.72 5.76 31.51
C ASP A 376 43.34 5.60 30.13
N PHE A 377 42.50 5.28 29.16
CA PHE A 377 42.88 5.05 27.76
C PHE A 377 42.22 6.10 26.87
N THR A 378 42.89 6.51 25.80
CA THR A 378 42.33 7.43 24.83
C THR A 378 42.12 6.70 23.50
N LEU A 379 40.86 6.59 23.08
CA LEU A 379 40.52 6.16 21.74
C LEU A 379 40.71 7.34 20.79
N PRO A 380 41.56 7.22 19.75
CA PRO A 380 41.80 8.30 18.80
C PRO A 380 40.55 8.65 18.01
N ALA A 381 40.55 9.81 17.37
CA ALA A 381 39.47 10.25 16.52
C ALA A 381 39.25 9.26 15.35
N ILE A 382 38.02 8.79 15.20
CA ILE A 382 37.62 7.97 14.06
C ILE A 382 37.41 8.92 12.87
N ARG A 383 37.97 8.59 11.72
CA ARG A 383 37.92 9.40 10.50
C ARG A 383 37.13 8.67 9.43
N LEU A 384 36.30 9.43 8.69
CA LEU A 384 35.67 8.98 7.48
C LEU A 384 36.04 9.94 6.35
N VAL A 385 36.72 9.42 5.34
CA VAL A 385 37.04 10.16 4.12
C VAL A 385 35.99 9.82 3.08
N TYR A 386 35.38 10.84 2.46
CA TYR A 386 34.37 10.63 1.42
C TYR A 386 34.57 11.63 0.27
N PHE A 387 34.04 11.27 -0.89
CA PHE A 387 33.98 12.17 -2.03
C PHE A 387 32.63 12.85 -2.11
N ASP A 388 32.60 14.19 -2.13
CA ASP A 388 31.37 14.96 -2.35
C ASP A 388 31.22 15.30 -3.84
N PRO A 389 30.22 14.68 -4.54
CA PRO A 389 30.01 14.95 -5.97
C PRO A 389 29.59 16.39 -6.29
N GLN A 390 29.02 17.12 -5.31
CA GLN A 390 28.58 18.50 -5.50
C GLN A 390 29.76 19.46 -5.55
N THR A 391 30.74 19.28 -4.67
CA THR A 391 31.95 20.08 -4.61
C THR A 391 33.08 19.52 -5.50
N SER A 392 32.91 18.24 -5.95
CA SER A 392 33.94 17.48 -6.68
C SER A 392 35.27 17.39 -5.89
N LYS A 393 35.18 17.25 -4.57
CA LYS A 393 36.34 17.18 -3.67
C LYS A 393 36.18 16.03 -2.67
N TYR A 394 37.33 15.59 -2.19
CA TYR A 394 37.38 14.70 -1.03
C TYR A 394 37.26 15.53 0.25
N GLU A 395 36.38 15.09 1.14
CA GLU A 395 36.14 15.69 2.44
C GLU A 395 36.44 14.67 3.53
N THR A 396 36.91 15.15 4.68
CA THR A 396 37.17 14.28 5.84
C THR A 396 36.39 14.77 7.03
N VAL A 397 35.57 13.88 7.60
CA VAL A 397 34.90 14.12 8.88
C VAL A 397 35.54 13.26 9.94
N ALA A 398 35.72 13.80 11.13
CA ALA A 398 36.35 13.11 12.26
C ALA A 398 35.56 13.30 13.55
N THR A 399 35.55 12.27 14.39
CA THR A 399 35.00 12.37 15.74
C THR A 399 36.01 13.03 16.66
N SER A 400 35.56 13.48 17.85
CA SER A 400 36.49 13.84 18.93
C SER A 400 37.12 12.59 19.53
N PRO A 401 38.37 12.64 20.00
CA PRO A 401 38.98 11.57 20.78
C PRO A 401 38.16 11.27 22.04
N ILE A 402 38.07 10.01 22.45
CA ILE A 402 37.27 9.58 23.61
C ILE A 402 38.20 9.03 24.68
N THR A 403 38.12 9.60 25.88
CA THR A 403 38.81 9.04 27.06
C THR A 403 37.91 7.96 27.70
N LEU A 404 38.46 6.78 27.87
CA LEU A 404 37.84 5.60 28.46
C LEU A 404 38.50 5.33 29.82
N LYS A 405 37.70 5.26 30.89
CA LYS A 405 38.19 4.89 32.20
C LYS A 405 37.82 3.43 32.46
N VAL A 406 38.82 2.59 32.55
CA VAL A 406 38.65 1.16 32.81
C VAL A 406 38.91 0.84 34.27
N ALA A 407 37.87 0.43 34.97
CA ALA A 407 37.93 0.00 36.36
C ALA A 407 38.29 -1.51 36.46
N LYS A 408 38.66 -1.93 37.65
CA LYS A 408 38.94 -3.35 37.94
C LYS A 408 37.64 -4.15 37.92
N GLY A 409 37.56 -5.18 37.04
CA GLY A 409 36.45 -6.14 36.99
C GLY A 409 36.54 -7.19 38.11
N GLU A 410 35.44 -7.85 38.42
CA GLU A 410 35.37 -8.89 39.48
C GLU A 410 36.22 -10.13 39.16
N ASN A 411 36.53 -10.38 37.88
CA ASN A 411 37.34 -11.52 37.42
C ASN A 411 38.82 -11.16 37.18
N ALA A 412 39.31 -10.04 37.66
CA ALA A 412 40.69 -9.58 37.45
C ALA A 412 41.77 -10.39 38.23
N GLY A 413 41.39 -11.42 38.95
CA GLY A 413 42.29 -12.23 39.75
C GLY A 413 42.93 -13.45 39.07
N LEU A 414 42.69 -13.72 37.81
CA LEU A 414 43.16 -14.94 37.12
C LEU A 414 44.32 -14.74 36.13
N TYR A 415 44.77 -13.49 35.93
CA TYR A 415 45.92 -13.21 35.06
C TYR A 415 46.88 -12.26 35.76
N ASP A 416 47.74 -12.83 36.61
CA ASP A 416 48.88 -12.11 37.23
C ASP A 416 49.97 -11.90 36.17
N GLN A 417 50.40 -10.64 36.01
CA GLN A 417 51.49 -10.22 35.15
C GLN A 417 52.83 -10.64 35.77
N ASN A 418 53.22 -11.85 35.66
CA ASN A 418 54.65 -12.28 35.72
C ASN A 418 54.77 -13.79 35.57
N SER A 419 54.75 -14.29 34.36
CA SER A 419 55.47 -15.52 34.06
C SER A 419 55.72 -15.63 32.56
N HIS A 420 56.86 -15.08 32.11
CA HIS A 420 57.62 -15.72 31.05
C HIS A 420 58.13 -17.03 31.63
N THR A 421 57.37 -18.08 31.47
CA THR A 421 57.87 -19.45 31.61
C THR A 421 57.24 -20.29 30.51
N ASP A 422 58.13 -20.89 29.75
CA ASP A 422 57.84 -21.81 28.68
C ASP A 422 56.71 -22.77 29.04
N VAL A 423 55.64 -22.77 28.26
CA VAL A 423 54.53 -23.72 28.39
C VAL A 423 54.96 -24.99 27.66
N GLU A 424 55.51 -25.91 28.38
CA GLU A 424 55.52 -27.32 27.96
C GLU A 424 54.08 -27.81 27.82
N LEU A 425 53.79 -28.32 26.65
CA LEU A 425 52.53 -28.96 26.30
C LEU A 425 52.29 -30.18 27.22
N LEU A 426 51.56 -30.04 28.29
CA LEU A 426 50.93 -31.13 29.01
C LEU A 426 49.54 -31.38 28.43
N SER A 427 49.48 -32.31 27.49
CA SER A 427 48.24 -32.98 27.12
C SER A 427 47.67 -33.72 28.34
N ASN A 428 46.36 -33.62 28.52
CA ASN A 428 45.49 -34.25 29.51
C ASN A 428 45.34 -33.52 30.84
N ASP A 429 44.45 -32.55 30.88
CA ASP A 429 43.55 -32.44 32.02
C ASP A 429 42.22 -31.81 31.61
N ILE A 430 41.21 -32.67 31.46
CA ILE A 430 39.80 -32.23 31.44
C ILE A 430 39.52 -31.75 32.86
N ALA A 431 39.54 -30.42 33.07
CA ALA A 431 39.18 -29.81 34.31
C ALA A 431 37.78 -30.28 34.71
N ARG A 432 37.70 -31.04 35.81
CA ARG A 432 36.41 -31.40 36.44
C ARG A 432 35.62 -30.15 36.72
N LEU A 433 34.41 -30.09 36.17
CA LEU A 433 33.41 -29.07 36.52
C LEU A 433 33.31 -28.99 38.04
N LYS A 434 33.74 -27.85 38.59
CA LYS A 434 33.58 -27.51 39.99
C LYS A 434 32.11 -27.54 40.34
N ASN A 435 31.73 -28.42 41.28
CA ASN A 435 30.37 -28.49 41.78
C ASN A 435 29.91 -27.09 42.23
N LEU A 436 29.06 -26.46 41.43
CA LEU A 436 28.35 -25.26 41.84
C LEU A 436 27.48 -25.63 43.02
N LYS A 437 27.75 -25.02 44.17
CA LYS A 437 26.83 -25.07 45.32
C LYS A 437 25.44 -24.65 44.80
N GLU A 438 24.46 -25.49 45.07
CA GLU A 438 23.05 -25.21 44.85
C GLU A 438 22.68 -23.93 45.62
N GLY A 439 22.67 -22.81 44.93
CA GLY A 439 22.13 -21.52 45.33
C GLY A 439 21.12 -21.10 44.28
N ASP A 440 19.88 -21.42 44.53
CA ASP A 440 18.61 -20.75 44.13
C ASP A 440 18.47 -20.07 42.76
N SER A 441 19.00 -20.65 41.69
CA SER A 441 18.63 -20.32 40.30
C SER A 441 17.82 -21.44 39.65
N GLY A 442 17.11 -22.25 40.41
CA GLY A 442 16.52 -23.52 40.05
C GLY A 442 15.08 -23.50 39.55
N SER A 443 14.38 -22.37 39.41
CA SER A 443 12.96 -22.44 39.08
C SER A 443 12.69 -22.57 37.57
N ILE A 444 13.52 -22.00 36.71
CA ILE A 444 13.34 -22.04 35.24
C ILE A 444 13.86 -23.36 34.66
N LEU A 445 15.03 -23.84 35.12
CA LEU A 445 15.60 -25.12 34.66
C LEU A 445 14.84 -26.35 35.15
N ARG A 446 14.15 -26.26 36.30
CA ARG A 446 13.21 -27.33 36.76
C ARG A 446 11.90 -27.33 35.98
N PHE A 447 11.53 -26.22 35.34
CA PHE A 447 10.36 -26.18 34.46
C PHE A 447 10.65 -26.85 33.10
N ILE A 448 11.89 -26.72 32.58
CA ILE A 448 12.35 -27.39 31.37
C ILE A 448 12.59 -28.87 31.66
N GLY A 449 11.69 -29.76 31.20
CA GLY A 449 11.70 -31.20 31.47
C GLY A 449 10.66 -31.67 32.47
N SER A 450 9.88 -30.75 33.06
CA SER A 450 8.72 -31.08 33.91
C SER A 450 7.51 -31.54 33.07
N VAL A 451 6.66 -32.40 33.62
CA VAL A 451 5.38 -32.77 33.02
C VAL A 451 4.53 -31.54 32.66
N TRP A 452 4.65 -30.46 33.41
CA TRP A 452 3.98 -29.19 33.14
C TRP A 452 4.51 -28.46 31.89
N TYR A 453 5.79 -28.63 31.56
CA TYR A 453 6.38 -28.11 30.31
C TYR A 453 5.79 -28.82 29.09
N LEU A 454 5.71 -30.16 29.14
CA LEU A 454 5.04 -30.94 28.10
C LEU A 454 3.55 -30.61 27.98
N ALA A 455 2.85 -30.45 29.11
CA ALA A 455 1.44 -30.06 29.13
C ALA A 455 1.21 -28.68 28.51
N PHE A 456 2.11 -27.71 28.73
CA PHE A 456 2.07 -26.37 28.12
C PHE A 456 2.20 -26.42 26.61
N PHE A 457 3.15 -27.21 26.08
CA PHE A 457 3.30 -27.37 24.63
C PHE A 457 2.15 -28.13 23.99
N CYS A 458 1.61 -29.15 24.66
CA CYS A 458 0.40 -29.84 24.21
C CYS A 458 -0.80 -28.92 24.18
N LEU A 459 -0.94 -28.01 25.15
CA LEU A 459 -2.01 -27.00 25.18
C LEU A 459 -1.88 -26.02 23.99
N ILE A 460 -0.66 -25.52 23.72
CA ILE A 460 -0.42 -24.63 22.57
C ILE A 460 -0.71 -25.35 21.25
N ALA A 461 -0.26 -26.60 21.11
CA ALA A 461 -0.57 -27.40 19.93
C ALA A 461 -2.07 -27.62 19.74
N LEU A 462 -2.79 -27.92 20.80
CA LEU A 462 -4.25 -28.07 20.77
C LEU A 462 -4.97 -26.77 20.39
N LEU A 463 -4.56 -25.64 20.97
CA LEU A 463 -5.09 -24.32 20.64
C LEU A 463 -4.79 -23.94 19.17
N SER A 464 -3.61 -24.26 18.65
CA SER A 464 -3.26 -24.00 17.24
C SER A 464 -4.09 -24.84 16.27
N ILE A 465 -4.37 -26.10 16.61
CA ILE A 465 -5.25 -26.98 15.83
C ILE A 465 -6.70 -26.46 15.84
N LEU A 466 -7.21 -26.07 17.01
CA LEU A 466 -8.55 -25.47 17.14
C LEU A 466 -8.68 -24.16 16.37
N PHE A 467 -7.64 -23.30 16.42
CA PHE A 467 -7.59 -22.06 15.65
C PHE A 467 -7.55 -22.34 14.14
N ALA A 468 -6.71 -23.27 13.68
CA ALA A 468 -6.63 -23.64 12.27
C ALA A 468 -7.96 -24.24 11.75
N TRP A 469 -8.62 -25.05 12.57
CA TRP A 469 -9.94 -25.61 12.25
C TRP A 469 -11.04 -24.54 12.20
N GLY A 470 -11.06 -23.62 13.17
CA GLY A 470 -11.97 -22.48 13.20
C GLY A 470 -11.75 -21.54 12.01
N TYR A 471 -10.47 -21.24 11.69
CA TYR A 471 -10.09 -20.41 10.55
C TYR A 471 -10.46 -21.06 9.21
N ARG A 472 -10.22 -22.37 9.05
CA ARG A 472 -10.70 -23.11 7.86
C ARG A 472 -12.23 -23.06 7.71
N ARG A 473 -12.98 -23.26 8.81
CA ARG A 473 -14.45 -23.11 8.78
C ARG A 473 -14.90 -21.69 8.43
N TYR A 474 -14.19 -20.68 8.92
CA TYR A 474 -14.46 -19.28 8.59
C TYR A 474 -14.22 -18.99 7.10
N LEU A 475 -13.09 -19.44 6.54
CA LEU A 475 -12.78 -19.30 5.11
C LEU A 475 -13.76 -20.04 4.19
N VAL A 476 -14.20 -21.24 4.58
CA VAL A 476 -15.22 -21.99 3.82
C VAL A 476 -16.55 -21.25 3.84
N LYS A 477 -16.93 -20.65 4.96
CA LYS A 477 -18.15 -19.82 5.06
C LYS A 477 -18.07 -18.53 4.24
N GLN A 478 -16.89 -17.93 4.06
CA GLN A 478 -16.69 -16.76 3.20
C GLN A 478 -16.73 -17.10 1.70
N LYS A 479 -16.24 -18.28 1.32
CA LYS A 479 -16.27 -18.72 -0.09
C LYS A 479 -17.68 -19.06 -0.59
N ASP A 480 -18.64 -19.29 0.29
CA ASP A 480 -20.02 -19.67 -0.06
C ASP A 480 -20.97 -18.47 -0.27
N VAL A 481 -20.42 -17.31 -0.72
CA VAL A 481 -21.23 -16.13 -1.09
C VAL A 481 -22.16 -16.48 -2.28
N VAL A 482 -21.64 -17.24 -3.23
CA VAL A 482 -22.38 -17.72 -4.41
C VAL A 482 -23.51 -18.68 -3.99
N GLY A 483 -23.22 -19.64 -3.11
CA GLY A 483 -24.24 -20.56 -2.62
C GLY A 483 -25.32 -19.91 -1.75
N LYS A 484 -24.98 -18.83 -1.04
CA LYS A 484 -25.97 -18.04 -0.28
C LYS A 484 -26.88 -17.21 -1.20
N ARG A 485 -26.36 -16.60 -2.27
CA ARG A 485 -27.16 -15.89 -3.28
C ARG A 485 -28.13 -16.84 -3.97
N LEU A 486 -27.67 -18.00 -4.43
CA LEU A 486 -28.48 -19.00 -5.10
C LEU A 486 -29.61 -19.55 -4.20
N ARG A 487 -29.36 -19.79 -2.90
CA ARG A 487 -30.35 -20.29 -1.94
C ARG A 487 -31.31 -19.20 -1.46
N GLY A 488 -30.90 -17.93 -1.52
CA GLY A 488 -31.68 -16.79 -1.08
C GLY A 488 -32.58 -16.20 -2.16
N ALA A 489 -32.29 -16.44 -3.45
CA ALA A 489 -32.95 -15.78 -4.58
C ALA A 489 -34.48 -15.90 -4.55
N ALA A 490 -35.01 -17.11 -4.37
CA ALA A 490 -36.47 -17.37 -4.29
C ALA A 490 -37.12 -16.62 -3.11
N LYS A 491 -36.45 -16.62 -1.94
CA LYS A 491 -36.97 -15.93 -0.74
C LYS A 491 -37.02 -14.40 -0.89
N VAL A 492 -36.04 -13.83 -1.56
CA VAL A 492 -35.99 -12.38 -1.86
C VAL A 492 -37.06 -12.02 -2.89
N ALA A 493 -37.24 -12.86 -3.93
CA ALA A 493 -38.28 -12.66 -4.93
C ALA A 493 -39.70 -12.73 -4.32
N GLN A 494 -39.95 -13.72 -3.46
CA GLN A 494 -41.23 -13.82 -2.72
C GLN A 494 -41.52 -12.58 -1.86
N LYS A 495 -40.49 -12.02 -1.22
CA LYS A 495 -40.65 -10.77 -0.45
C LYS A 495 -41.06 -9.58 -1.33
N HIS A 496 -40.47 -9.45 -2.53
CA HIS A 496 -40.87 -8.41 -3.49
C HIS A 496 -42.26 -8.65 -4.08
N LEU A 497 -42.63 -9.89 -4.36
CA LEU A 497 -44.00 -10.26 -4.79
C LEU A 497 -45.05 -10.00 -3.70
N ALA A 498 -44.74 -10.29 -2.42
CA ALA A 498 -45.60 -9.93 -1.30
C ALA A 498 -45.82 -8.43 -1.19
N LYS A 499 -44.77 -7.60 -1.48
CA LYS A 499 -44.91 -6.16 -1.57
C LYS A 499 -45.83 -5.75 -2.73
N ALA A 500 -45.69 -6.38 -3.90
CA ALA A 500 -46.57 -6.12 -5.04
C ALA A 500 -48.04 -6.49 -4.68
N GLN A 501 -48.27 -7.59 -3.93
CA GLN A 501 -49.57 -7.99 -3.48
C GLN A 501 -50.23 -6.96 -2.53
N THR A 502 -49.49 -6.31 -1.64
CA THR A 502 -50.01 -5.22 -0.81
C THR A 502 -50.37 -3.95 -1.61
N LEU A 503 -49.73 -3.73 -2.76
CA LEU A 503 -49.97 -2.60 -3.65
C LEU A 503 -51.20 -2.83 -4.58
N LEU A 504 -51.73 -4.04 -4.66
CA LEU A 504 -52.93 -4.36 -5.43
C LEU A 504 -54.18 -3.58 -4.94
N THR A 505 -54.29 -3.32 -3.64
CA THR A 505 -55.48 -2.74 -3.00
C THR A 505 -55.39 -1.24 -2.72
N GLY A 506 -54.21 -0.58 -2.92
CA GLY A 506 -54.09 0.84 -2.57
C GLY A 506 -52.88 1.56 -3.08
N GLY A 507 -52.11 0.99 -4.04
CA GLY A 507 -50.90 1.61 -4.60
C GLY A 507 -51.06 2.17 -6.00
N SER A 508 -50.12 3.01 -6.46
CA SER A 508 -50.06 3.45 -7.85
C SER A 508 -49.69 2.29 -8.78
N ASP A 509 -50.23 2.30 -10.00
CA ASP A 509 -49.92 1.26 -11.00
C ASP A 509 -48.44 1.17 -11.30
N ALA A 510 -47.74 2.28 -11.34
CA ALA A 510 -46.30 2.34 -11.56
C ALA A 510 -45.50 1.61 -10.46
N ASP A 511 -45.87 1.81 -9.17
CA ASP A 511 -45.21 1.18 -8.02
C ASP A 511 -45.47 -0.33 -7.99
N PHE A 512 -46.67 -0.77 -8.37
CA PHE A 512 -47.02 -2.18 -8.46
C PHE A 512 -46.15 -2.92 -9.51
N TYR A 513 -46.11 -2.40 -10.74
CA TYR A 513 -45.33 -2.99 -11.81
C TYR A 513 -43.84 -2.92 -11.57
N GLN A 514 -43.36 -1.84 -10.92
CA GLN A 514 -41.98 -1.72 -10.51
C GLN A 514 -41.61 -2.79 -9.45
N ALA A 515 -42.50 -3.12 -8.52
CA ALA A 515 -42.26 -4.17 -7.53
C ALA A 515 -42.20 -5.56 -8.18
N ILE A 516 -43.05 -5.85 -9.19
CA ILE A 516 -42.99 -7.10 -9.97
C ILE A 516 -41.71 -7.21 -10.77
N LEU A 517 -41.31 -6.14 -11.50
CA LEU A 517 -40.08 -6.12 -12.26
C LEU A 517 -38.85 -6.30 -11.36
N ALA A 518 -38.82 -5.64 -10.20
CA ALA A 518 -37.76 -5.81 -9.21
C ALA A 518 -37.71 -7.26 -8.66
N ALA A 519 -38.85 -7.93 -8.48
CA ALA A 519 -38.91 -9.33 -8.07
C ALA A 519 -38.33 -10.26 -9.13
N LEU A 520 -38.76 -10.14 -10.38
CA LEU A 520 -38.34 -10.99 -11.49
C LEU A 520 -36.86 -10.74 -11.85
N GLN A 521 -36.47 -9.48 -12.03
CA GLN A 521 -35.08 -9.12 -12.37
C GLN A 521 -34.10 -9.47 -11.25
N GLY A 522 -34.46 -9.21 -9.98
CA GLY A 522 -33.64 -9.58 -8.83
C GLY A 522 -33.49 -11.09 -8.70
N TYR A 523 -34.57 -11.85 -8.93
CA TYR A 523 -34.53 -13.32 -8.93
C TYR A 523 -33.58 -13.87 -10.01
N ILE A 524 -33.71 -13.36 -11.25
CA ILE A 524 -32.89 -13.78 -12.38
C ILE A 524 -31.43 -13.42 -12.15
N ALA A 525 -31.14 -12.20 -11.67
CA ALA A 525 -29.80 -11.74 -11.36
C ALA A 525 -29.11 -12.67 -10.35
N ASP A 526 -29.78 -12.97 -9.24
CA ASP A 526 -29.23 -13.84 -8.19
C ASP A 526 -29.15 -15.32 -8.63
N LYS A 527 -30.09 -15.80 -9.43
CA LYS A 527 -30.14 -17.20 -9.89
C LYS A 527 -29.12 -17.51 -10.98
N LEU A 528 -28.88 -16.56 -11.89
CA LEU A 528 -27.92 -16.70 -13.00
C LEU A 528 -26.56 -16.05 -12.70
N LEU A 529 -26.40 -15.46 -11.50
CA LEU A 529 -25.17 -14.73 -11.07
C LEU A 529 -24.81 -13.61 -12.05
N LEU A 530 -25.82 -12.89 -12.55
CA LEU A 530 -25.66 -11.75 -13.45
C LEU A 530 -25.65 -10.44 -12.66
N ASP A 531 -24.86 -9.48 -13.11
CA ASP A 531 -24.96 -8.12 -12.61
C ASP A 531 -26.19 -7.41 -13.17
N GLN A 532 -26.77 -6.46 -12.42
CA GLN A 532 -27.96 -5.73 -12.86
C GLN A 532 -27.80 -5.03 -14.22
N SER A 533 -26.56 -4.67 -14.59
CA SER A 533 -26.22 -4.09 -15.90
C SER A 533 -26.27 -5.10 -17.07
N GLN A 534 -26.36 -6.39 -16.79
CA GLN A 534 -26.34 -7.49 -17.78
C GLN A 534 -27.71 -8.17 -17.96
N LEU A 535 -28.80 -7.57 -17.48
CA LEU A 535 -30.14 -8.15 -17.53
C LEU A 535 -30.87 -7.85 -18.86
N SER A 536 -30.17 -7.98 -20.01
CA SER A 536 -30.86 -7.92 -21.29
C SER A 536 -31.61 -9.22 -21.60
N ARG A 537 -32.78 -9.12 -22.28
CA ARG A 537 -33.62 -10.29 -22.62
C ARG A 537 -32.86 -11.36 -23.39
N GLN A 538 -31.97 -10.97 -24.30
CA GLN A 538 -31.13 -11.90 -25.06
C GLN A 538 -30.15 -12.65 -24.17
N GLN A 539 -29.51 -11.96 -23.22
CA GLN A 539 -28.58 -12.58 -22.28
C GLN A 539 -29.27 -13.49 -21.26
N ILE A 540 -30.45 -13.11 -20.79
CA ILE A 540 -31.30 -13.95 -19.93
C ILE A 540 -31.66 -15.25 -20.65
N ALA A 541 -32.16 -15.14 -21.90
CA ALA A 541 -32.50 -16.29 -22.74
C ALA A 541 -31.28 -17.20 -23.00
N ALA A 542 -30.15 -16.63 -23.42
CA ALA A 542 -28.94 -17.40 -23.69
C ALA A 542 -28.41 -18.13 -22.43
N LYS A 543 -28.42 -17.47 -21.27
CA LYS A 543 -27.98 -18.07 -19.99
C LYS A 543 -28.92 -19.17 -19.50
N LEU A 544 -30.25 -19.01 -19.65
CA LEU A 544 -31.22 -20.03 -19.30
C LEU A 544 -31.14 -21.23 -20.24
N GLN A 545 -30.92 -21.01 -21.54
CA GLN A 545 -30.66 -22.09 -22.51
C GLN A 545 -29.35 -22.83 -22.20
N ALA A 546 -28.26 -22.10 -21.90
CA ALA A 546 -27.00 -22.72 -21.50
C ALA A 546 -27.13 -23.52 -20.19
N ALA A 547 -28.03 -23.13 -19.30
CA ALA A 547 -28.36 -23.86 -18.07
C ALA A 547 -29.41 -24.99 -18.29
N GLN A 548 -29.76 -25.30 -19.56
CA GLN A 548 -30.66 -26.39 -19.97
C GLN A 548 -32.09 -26.32 -19.41
N TYR A 549 -32.63 -25.09 -19.18
CA TYR A 549 -34.05 -24.95 -18.83
C TYR A 549 -34.97 -25.20 -20.03
N PRO A 550 -36.19 -25.73 -19.83
CA PRO A 550 -37.14 -25.96 -20.93
C PRO A 550 -37.51 -24.66 -21.65
N GLN A 551 -37.58 -24.72 -22.97
CA GLN A 551 -37.87 -23.54 -23.81
C GLN A 551 -39.23 -22.88 -23.45
N ALA A 552 -40.23 -23.69 -23.04
CA ALA A 552 -41.52 -23.18 -22.56
C ALA A 552 -41.39 -22.28 -21.33
N THR A 553 -40.55 -22.69 -20.35
CA THR A 553 -40.26 -21.90 -19.13
C THR A 553 -39.54 -20.60 -19.45
N ILE A 554 -38.60 -20.63 -20.38
CA ILE A 554 -37.86 -19.44 -20.83
C ILE A 554 -38.81 -18.43 -21.50
N ASN A 555 -39.68 -18.93 -22.39
CA ASN A 555 -40.62 -18.06 -23.11
C ASN A 555 -41.67 -17.46 -22.15
N SER A 556 -42.22 -18.25 -21.22
CA SER A 556 -43.17 -17.76 -20.20
C SER A 556 -42.55 -16.65 -19.33
N LEU A 557 -41.29 -16.79 -18.88
CA LEU A 557 -40.60 -15.79 -18.09
C LEU A 557 -40.38 -14.50 -18.88
N LEU A 558 -39.88 -14.59 -20.13
CA LEU A 558 -39.62 -13.43 -20.99
C LEU A 558 -40.90 -12.69 -21.36
N GLU A 559 -41.99 -13.44 -21.59
CA GLU A 559 -43.31 -12.87 -21.86
C GLU A 559 -43.85 -12.13 -20.64
N THR A 560 -43.75 -12.70 -19.44
CA THR A 560 -44.18 -12.07 -18.18
C THR A 560 -43.38 -10.78 -17.91
N LEU A 561 -42.06 -10.82 -18.14
CA LEU A 561 -41.18 -9.64 -18.05
C LEU A 561 -41.63 -8.55 -19.05
N SER A 562 -41.93 -8.94 -20.30
CA SER A 562 -42.38 -8.04 -21.35
C SER A 562 -43.72 -7.37 -21.02
N GLN A 563 -44.67 -8.19 -20.52
CA GLN A 563 -46.00 -7.70 -20.10
C GLN A 563 -45.89 -6.73 -18.93
N ALA A 564 -45.05 -7.01 -17.94
CA ALA A 564 -44.84 -6.15 -16.78
C ALA A 564 -44.10 -4.83 -17.15
N GLU A 565 -43.13 -4.89 -18.07
CA GLU A 565 -42.45 -3.68 -18.58
C GLU A 565 -43.41 -2.80 -19.39
N PHE A 566 -44.21 -3.38 -20.28
CA PHE A 566 -45.18 -2.65 -21.09
C PHE A 566 -46.28 -1.99 -20.21
N ALA A 567 -46.83 -2.77 -19.27
CA ALA A 567 -47.89 -2.30 -18.37
C ALA A 567 -47.44 -1.16 -17.43
N ARG A 568 -46.15 -1.06 -17.14
CA ARG A 568 -45.60 0.04 -16.34
C ARG A 568 -45.76 1.43 -17.01
N PHE A 569 -45.77 1.45 -18.36
CA PHE A 569 -45.89 2.68 -19.15
C PHE A 569 -47.28 2.91 -19.73
N ALA A 570 -48.25 1.97 -19.54
CA ALA A 570 -49.60 2.05 -20.01
C ALA A 570 -50.52 2.66 -18.90
N PRO A 571 -51.19 3.78 -19.10
CA PRO A 571 -51.87 4.49 -18.02
C PRO A 571 -53.20 3.89 -17.52
N ASP A 572 -53.74 2.81 -18.12
CA ASP A 572 -55.08 2.27 -17.77
C ASP A 572 -55.09 0.71 -17.66
N ALA A 573 -54.42 0.17 -16.66
CA ALA A 573 -54.53 -1.25 -16.39
C ALA A 573 -55.66 -1.56 -15.38
N SER A 574 -56.65 -2.33 -15.79
CA SER A 574 -57.71 -2.79 -14.88
C SER A 574 -57.19 -3.64 -13.72
N SER A 575 -57.87 -3.65 -12.57
CA SER A 575 -57.48 -4.45 -11.39
C SER A 575 -57.40 -5.95 -11.70
N LEU A 576 -58.13 -6.46 -12.67
CA LEU A 576 -58.07 -7.84 -13.17
C LEU A 576 -56.74 -8.13 -13.89
N GLN A 577 -56.23 -7.19 -14.72
CA GLN A 577 -54.94 -7.34 -15.37
C GLN A 577 -53.78 -7.37 -14.36
N ARG A 578 -53.84 -6.62 -13.28
CA ARG A 578 -52.83 -6.62 -12.22
C ARG A 578 -52.76 -7.96 -11.49
N GLN A 579 -53.92 -8.58 -11.18
CA GLN A 579 -53.95 -9.90 -10.57
C GLN A 579 -53.39 -10.97 -11.50
N GLU A 580 -53.70 -10.90 -12.80
CA GLU A 580 -53.19 -11.86 -13.79
C GLU A 580 -51.67 -11.81 -13.96
N ILE A 581 -51.05 -10.60 -14.02
CA ILE A 581 -49.60 -10.44 -14.13
C ILE A 581 -48.90 -10.87 -12.85
N LEU A 582 -49.47 -10.62 -11.66
CA LEU A 582 -48.91 -11.11 -10.41
C LEU A 582 -48.93 -12.64 -10.34
N HIS A 583 -50.02 -13.28 -10.82
CA HIS A 583 -50.13 -14.74 -10.91
C HIS A 583 -49.09 -15.32 -11.85
N LYS A 584 -48.97 -14.78 -13.06
CA LYS A 584 -47.95 -15.19 -14.06
C LYS A 584 -46.50 -15.00 -13.55
N ALA A 585 -46.23 -13.94 -12.78
CA ALA A 585 -44.92 -13.76 -12.17
C ALA A 585 -44.60 -14.81 -11.11
N HIS A 586 -45.63 -15.25 -10.34
CA HIS A 586 -45.48 -16.34 -9.36
C HIS A 586 -45.22 -17.66 -10.05
N GLU A 587 -46.02 -18.00 -11.07
CA GLU A 587 -45.87 -19.23 -11.87
C GLU A 587 -44.50 -19.28 -12.57
N ALA A 588 -44.03 -18.17 -13.12
CA ALA A 588 -42.71 -18.11 -13.79
C ALA A 588 -41.55 -18.42 -12.83
N ILE A 589 -41.61 -17.93 -11.59
CA ILE A 589 -40.59 -18.22 -10.57
C ILE A 589 -40.68 -19.67 -10.12
N GLU A 590 -41.89 -20.20 -9.89
CA GLU A 590 -42.08 -21.59 -9.50
C GLU A 590 -41.68 -22.59 -10.61
N ALA A 591 -41.95 -22.27 -11.86
CA ALA A 591 -41.55 -23.08 -13.00
C ALA A 591 -40.00 -23.18 -13.14
N ILE A 592 -39.29 -22.11 -12.83
CA ILE A 592 -37.81 -22.14 -12.82
C ILE A 592 -37.28 -22.93 -11.62
N GLU A 593 -37.91 -22.85 -10.46
CA GLU A 593 -37.48 -23.60 -9.28
C GLU A 593 -37.77 -25.11 -9.44
N SER A 594 -38.94 -25.47 -10.01
CA SER A 594 -39.32 -26.86 -10.22
C SER A 594 -38.52 -27.55 -11.33
N ALA A 595 -38.17 -26.83 -12.41
CA ALA A 595 -37.35 -27.35 -13.49
C ALA A 595 -35.93 -27.78 -13.04
N LYS A 596 -35.38 -27.19 -11.97
CA LYS A 596 -34.09 -27.58 -11.40
C LYS A 596 -34.13 -28.88 -10.60
N CYS A 597 -35.30 -29.33 -10.16
CA CYS A 597 -35.45 -30.58 -9.43
C CYS A 597 -35.35 -31.83 -10.34
N THR A 598 -35.47 -31.63 -11.64
CA THR A 598 -35.46 -32.71 -12.66
C THR A 598 -34.07 -32.97 -13.26
N ILE A 599 -33.07 -32.11 -12.97
CA ILE A 599 -31.71 -32.17 -13.58
C ILE A 599 -30.65 -32.62 -12.53
N ARG A 600 -31.07 -33.25 -11.43
CA ARG A 600 -30.14 -33.85 -10.43
C ARG A 600 -30.08 -35.36 -10.57
#